data_498a37ab7b2b5884f7f857b4daf15d14
#
_entry.id   498a37ab7b2b5884f7f857b4daf15d14
#
_cell.length_a   1.000
_cell.length_b   1.000
_cell.length_c   1.000
_cell.angle_alpha   90.00
_cell.angle_beta   90.00
_cell.angle_gamma   90.00
#
_symmetry.space_group_name_H-M   'P 1'
#
loop_
_entity.id
_entity.type
_entity.pdbx_description
1 polymer ?
#
loop_
_entity_poly.entity_id
_entity_poly.type
_entity_poly.pdbx_seq_one_letter_code
_entity_poly.pdbx_strand_id
1 'polypeptide(L)'
;GEAAVNVMRISAAGKERHYIAYATGLLLEKGQSTVVLTAVGSVINKCITVAEILKRRVAGLHQWNQIKSVVLEKQVGSRPVSHMCITLSLAADTMQQCDILGYQAPLSVELVTPA
;
A
#
# COMPACT_ATOMS: atom_id res chain seq x y z
N GLY A 1 9.74 10.75 -12.21
CA GLY A 1 9.85 9.57 -12.71
C GLY A 1 8.70 8.62 -12.63
N GLU A 2 9.00 7.48 -13.08
CA GLU A 2 8.01 6.43 -13.20
C GLU A 2 7.49 5.95 -11.85
N ALA A 3 8.28 6.12 -10.79
CA ALA A 3 7.86 5.71 -9.46
C ALA A 3 6.58 6.42 -9.01
N ALA A 4 6.32 7.62 -9.52
CA ALA A 4 5.13 8.37 -9.14
C ALA A 4 3.84 7.75 -9.69
N VAL A 5 3.91 6.96 -10.75
CA VAL A 5 2.75 6.38 -11.39
C VAL A 5 2.07 5.34 -10.51
N ASN A 6 2.85 4.62 -9.74
CA ASN A 6 2.33 3.53 -8.92
C ASN A 6 2.20 3.86 -7.44
N VAL A 7 2.28 5.15 -7.08
CA VAL A 7 2.06 5.59 -5.70
C VAL A 7 0.64 6.13 -5.58
N MET A 8 -0.11 5.58 -4.63
CA MET A 8 -1.50 5.99 -4.40
C MET A 8 -1.63 6.56 -3.00
N ARG A 9 -2.08 7.80 -2.92
CA ARG A 9 -2.38 8.44 -1.65
C ARG A 9 -3.82 8.13 -1.28
N ILE A 10 -4.02 7.42 -0.19
CA ILE A 10 -5.35 7.08 0.28
C ILE A 10 -5.91 8.27 1.05
N SER A 11 -7.11 8.71 0.70
CA SER A 11 -7.76 9.85 1.34
C SER A 11 -9.10 9.46 1.92
N ALA A 12 -9.62 10.31 2.81
CA ALA A 12 -10.91 10.05 3.43
C ALA A 12 -12.05 10.04 2.41
N ALA A 13 -11.97 10.90 1.40
CA ALA A 13 -13.02 11.02 0.40
C ALA A 13 -12.97 9.95 -0.68
N GLY A 14 -11.80 9.35 -0.90
CA GLY A 14 -11.66 8.33 -1.94
C GLY A 14 -12.38 7.05 -1.57
N LYS A 15 -12.90 6.34 -2.56
CA LYS A 15 -13.62 5.09 -2.33
C LYS A 15 -12.70 3.90 -2.49
N GLU A 16 -12.80 2.95 -1.56
CA GLU A 16 -11.94 1.77 -1.56
C GLU A 16 -11.97 1.04 -2.90
N ARG A 17 -13.14 0.87 -3.49
CA ARG A 17 -13.28 0.16 -4.76
C ARG A 17 -12.49 0.82 -5.90
N HIS A 18 -12.36 2.15 -5.87
CA HIS A 18 -11.61 2.86 -6.90
C HIS A 18 -10.10 2.62 -6.75
N TYR A 19 -9.60 2.64 -5.52
CA TYR A 19 -8.19 2.33 -5.28
C TYR A 19 -7.87 0.89 -5.69
N ILE A 20 -8.78 -0.03 -5.34
CA ILE A 20 -8.58 -1.45 -5.64
C ILE A 20 -8.58 -1.67 -7.16
N ALA A 21 -9.53 -1.06 -7.87
CA ALA A 21 -9.61 -1.19 -9.32
C ALA A 21 -8.36 -0.62 -9.99
N TYR A 22 -7.91 0.54 -9.53
CA TYR A 22 -6.73 1.18 -10.12
C TYR A 22 -5.47 0.35 -9.90
N ALA A 23 -5.26 -0.11 -8.66
CA ALA A 23 -4.08 -0.91 -8.35
C ALA A 23 -4.09 -2.26 -9.06
N THR A 24 -5.25 -2.91 -9.12
CA THR A 24 -5.39 -4.17 -9.85
C THR A 24 -5.06 -3.96 -11.33
N GLY A 25 -5.53 -2.87 -11.91
CA GLY A 25 -5.20 -2.53 -13.29
C GLY A 25 -3.71 -2.34 -13.51
N LEU A 26 -3.03 -1.63 -12.59
CA LEU A 26 -1.59 -1.44 -12.70
C LEU A 26 -0.84 -2.78 -12.66
N LEU A 27 -1.24 -3.66 -11.76
CA LEU A 27 -0.52 -4.93 -11.54
C LEU A 27 -0.83 -5.96 -12.61
N LEU A 28 -2.09 -6.07 -13.06
CA LEU A 28 -2.51 -7.14 -13.96
C LEU A 28 -2.58 -6.70 -15.41
N GLU A 29 -2.78 -5.42 -15.70
CA GLU A 29 -2.98 -4.96 -17.09
C GLU A 29 -1.86 -4.07 -17.59
N LYS A 30 -1.23 -3.28 -16.71
CA LYS A 30 -0.21 -2.33 -17.12
C LYS A 30 1.21 -2.83 -16.92
N GLY A 31 1.38 -4.06 -16.45
CA GLY A 31 2.70 -4.64 -16.29
C GLY A 31 3.54 -4.09 -15.16
N GLN A 32 2.93 -3.34 -14.24
CA GLN A 32 3.66 -2.87 -13.05
C GLN A 32 3.81 -4.02 -12.07
N SER A 33 4.98 -4.12 -11.46
CA SER A 33 5.21 -5.17 -10.46
C SER A 33 4.97 -4.69 -9.04
N THR A 34 4.86 -3.39 -8.83
CA THR A 34 4.81 -2.79 -7.50
C THR A 34 3.82 -1.64 -7.45
N VAL A 35 3.04 -1.58 -6.39
CA VAL A 35 2.21 -0.41 -6.06
C VAL A 35 2.48 0.00 -4.63
N VAL A 36 2.39 1.30 -4.36
CA VAL A 36 2.66 1.87 -3.04
C VAL A 36 1.42 2.61 -2.58
N LEU A 37 0.96 2.30 -1.36
CA LEU A 37 -0.18 2.97 -0.75
C LEU A 37 0.33 3.81 0.41
N THR A 38 -0.09 5.08 0.46
CA THR A 38 0.29 5.95 1.58
C THR A 38 -0.95 6.52 2.25
N ALA A 39 -0.89 6.70 3.55
CA ALA A 39 -1.99 7.27 4.32
C ALA A 39 -1.48 7.90 5.59
N VAL A 40 -2.19 8.91 6.07
CA VAL A 40 -1.88 9.57 7.33
C VAL A 40 -3.11 9.59 8.24
N GLY A 41 -2.85 9.44 9.53
CA GLY A 41 -3.87 9.61 10.55
C GLY A 41 -5.02 8.64 10.42
N SER A 42 -6.23 9.17 10.45
CA SER A 42 -7.45 8.36 10.52
C SER A 42 -7.69 7.51 9.26
N VAL A 43 -7.04 7.82 8.14
CA VAL A 43 -7.24 7.03 6.91
C VAL A 43 -6.30 5.83 6.81
N ILE A 44 -5.43 5.62 7.81
CA ILE A 44 -4.54 4.45 7.80
C ILE A 44 -5.34 3.15 7.79
N ASN A 45 -6.44 3.08 8.53
CA ASN A 45 -7.28 1.87 8.52
C ASN A 45 -7.80 1.56 7.12
N LYS A 46 -8.23 2.57 6.38
CA LYS A 46 -8.67 2.38 5.00
C LYS A 46 -7.53 1.85 4.13
N CYS A 47 -6.34 2.39 4.32
CA CYS A 47 -5.16 1.95 3.58
C CYS A 47 -4.88 0.46 3.81
N ILE A 48 -4.94 0.03 5.07
CA ILE A 48 -4.73 -1.38 5.42
C ILE A 48 -5.81 -2.25 4.77
N THR A 49 -7.06 -1.82 4.80
CA THR A 49 -8.16 -2.56 4.18
C THR A 49 -7.93 -2.73 2.69
N VAL A 50 -7.54 -1.64 2.00
CA VAL A 50 -7.27 -1.71 0.56
C VAL A 50 -6.13 -2.70 0.28
N ALA A 51 -5.05 -2.64 1.08
CA ALA A 51 -3.93 -3.56 0.90
C ALA A 51 -4.35 -5.02 1.08
N GLU A 52 -5.14 -5.30 2.11
CA GLU A 52 -5.59 -6.66 2.39
C GLU A 52 -6.49 -7.20 1.27
N ILE A 53 -7.36 -6.36 0.74
CA ILE A 53 -8.22 -6.77 -0.39
C ILE A 53 -7.37 -7.04 -1.62
N LEU A 54 -6.39 -6.18 -1.91
CA LEU A 54 -5.50 -6.38 -3.06
C LEU A 54 -4.75 -7.70 -2.98
N LYS A 55 -4.25 -8.04 -1.77
CA LYS A 55 -3.53 -9.31 -1.61
C LYS A 55 -4.44 -10.52 -1.82
N ARG A 56 -5.74 -10.39 -1.55
CA ARG A 56 -6.68 -11.47 -1.77
C ARG A 56 -7.10 -11.60 -3.23
N ARG A 57 -6.92 -10.56 -4.01
CA ARG A 57 -7.31 -10.56 -5.44
C ARG A 57 -6.15 -10.79 -6.39
N VAL A 58 -4.94 -10.45 -5.96
CA VAL A 58 -3.74 -10.60 -6.79
C VAL A 58 -2.79 -11.53 -6.04
N ALA A 59 -2.58 -12.73 -6.58
CA ALA A 59 -1.71 -13.71 -5.96
C ALA A 59 -0.26 -13.25 -6.03
N GLY A 60 0.51 -13.60 -5.00
CA GLY A 60 1.94 -13.39 -5.00
C GLY A 60 2.41 -12.02 -4.55
N LEU A 61 1.53 -11.21 -3.97
CA LEU A 61 1.93 -9.89 -3.51
C LEU A 61 2.65 -9.97 -2.17
N HIS A 62 3.91 -9.58 -2.17
CA HIS A 62 4.66 -9.32 -0.94
C HIS A 62 4.25 -7.96 -0.41
N GLN A 63 4.30 -7.80 0.90
CA GLN A 63 3.93 -6.53 1.54
C GLN A 63 5.04 -6.04 2.44
N TRP A 64 5.38 -4.77 2.33
CA TRP A 64 6.30 -4.11 3.25
C TRP A 64 5.61 -2.89 3.84
N ASN A 65 5.70 -2.77 5.16
CA ASN A 65 5.05 -1.70 5.91
C ASN A 65 6.10 -0.79 6.53
N GLN A 66 5.88 0.50 6.41
CA GLN A 66 6.69 1.50 7.08
C GLN A 66 5.75 2.46 7.80
N ILE A 67 6.01 2.68 9.07
CA ILE A 67 5.21 3.58 9.90
C ILE A 67 6.14 4.61 10.50
N LYS A 68 5.74 5.88 10.45
CA LYS A 68 6.51 6.95 11.06
C LYS A 68 5.57 8.03 11.56
N SER A 69 6.08 8.91 12.44
CA SER A 69 5.39 10.09 12.89
C SER A 69 5.78 11.26 11.99
N VAL A 70 4.79 12.04 11.59
CA VAL A 70 5.02 13.25 10.80
C VAL A 70 4.25 14.40 11.40
N VAL A 71 4.76 15.62 11.21
CA VAL A 71 4.06 16.84 11.59
C VAL A 71 3.59 17.48 10.30
N LEU A 72 2.25 17.50 10.09
CA LEU A 72 1.68 17.97 8.84
C LEU A 72 1.68 19.49 8.73
N GLU A 73 1.59 20.19 9.86
CA GLU A 73 1.55 21.64 9.88
C GLU A 73 2.60 22.17 10.82
N LYS A 74 3.25 23.26 10.41
CA LYS A 74 4.30 23.88 11.21
C LYS A 74 3.75 24.97 12.10
N GLN A 75 2.70 24.65 12.84
CA GLN A 75 2.10 25.59 13.78
C GLN A 75 2.46 25.21 15.21
N VAL A 76 2.53 26.22 16.05
CA VAL A 76 2.77 25.99 17.48
C VAL A 76 1.62 25.13 18.01
N GLY A 77 1.97 24.03 18.67
CA GLY A 77 0.97 23.12 19.22
C GLY A 77 0.53 22.01 18.28
N SER A 78 1.07 21.95 17.06
CA SER A 78 0.76 20.84 16.14
C SER A 78 1.25 19.53 16.73
N ARG A 79 0.41 18.51 16.63
CA ARG A 79 0.77 17.16 17.11
C ARG A 79 1.22 16.30 15.96
N PRO A 80 2.20 15.40 16.21
CA PRO A 80 2.56 14.43 15.20
C PRO A 80 1.38 13.52 14.89
N VAL A 81 1.28 13.12 13.64
CA VAL A 81 0.31 12.10 13.21
C VAL A 81 1.06 10.93 12.63
N SER A 82 0.42 9.77 12.66
CA SER A 82 1.01 8.58 12.08
C SER A 82 0.91 8.63 10.57
N HIS A 83 1.97 8.23 9.92
CA HIS A 83 2.03 8.06 8.47
C HIS A 83 2.36 6.60 8.19
N MET A 84 1.62 6.00 7.26
CA MET A 84 1.87 4.63 6.86
C MET A 84 2.13 4.55 5.37
N CYS A 85 3.14 3.77 5.01
CA CYS A 85 3.47 3.48 3.62
C CYS A 85 3.46 1.97 3.46
N ILE A 86 2.60 1.46 2.59
CA ILE A 86 2.52 0.02 2.29
C ILE A 86 2.97 -0.18 0.87
N THR A 87 4.02 -0.98 0.69
CA THR A 87 4.50 -1.39 -0.63
C THR A 87 4.05 -2.81 -0.90
N LEU A 88 3.32 -3.00 -1.99
CA LEU A 88 2.87 -4.32 -2.45
C LEU A 88 3.59 -4.63 -3.74
N SER A 89 4.27 -5.78 -3.81
CA SER A 89 5.08 -6.10 -4.98
C SER A 89 5.02 -7.59 -5.33
N LEU A 90 4.94 -7.86 -6.61
CA LEU A 90 5.07 -9.21 -7.14
C LEU A 90 6.55 -9.62 -7.27
N ALA A 91 7.46 -8.65 -7.21
CA ALA A 91 8.89 -8.88 -7.38
C ALA A 91 9.60 -8.85 -6.03
N ALA A 92 9.88 -10.02 -5.47
CA ALA A 92 10.49 -10.13 -4.14
C ALA A 92 11.88 -9.50 -4.07
N ASP A 93 12.66 -9.61 -5.12
CA ASP A 93 14.03 -9.11 -5.13
C ASP A 93 14.11 -7.58 -5.11
N THR A 94 13.08 -6.90 -5.58
CA THR A 94 13.02 -5.44 -5.53
C THR A 94 13.05 -4.93 -4.09
N MET A 95 12.71 -5.78 -3.14
CA MET A 95 12.47 -5.41 -1.76
C MET A 95 13.57 -5.86 -0.82
N GLN A 96 14.70 -6.31 -1.34
CA GLN A 96 15.77 -6.85 -0.50
C GLN A 96 16.33 -5.85 0.50
N GLN A 97 16.18 -4.57 0.23
CA GLN A 97 16.72 -3.53 1.09
C GLN A 97 15.71 -3.04 2.13
N CYS A 98 14.51 -3.60 2.13
CA CYS A 98 13.49 -3.19 3.08
C CYS A 98 13.67 -3.89 4.43
N ASP A 99 13.20 -3.22 5.46
CA ASP A 99 13.27 -3.75 6.82
C ASP A 99 12.42 -5.01 6.92
N ILE A 100 13.06 -6.09 7.33
CA ILE A 100 12.38 -7.38 7.46
C ILE A 100 11.24 -7.33 8.48
N LEU A 101 11.31 -6.44 9.46
CA LEU A 101 10.27 -6.34 10.47
C LEU A 101 8.95 -5.84 9.92
N GLY A 102 8.97 -5.12 8.81
CA GLY A 102 7.74 -4.66 8.16
C GLY A 102 7.24 -5.56 7.06
N TYR A 103 7.84 -6.72 6.90
CA TYR A 103 7.54 -7.59 5.76
C TYR A 103 6.46 -8.62 6.08
N GLN A 104 5.56 -8.83 5.11
CA GLN A 104 4.59 -9.93 5.13
C GLN A 104 4.68 -10.68 3.82
N ALA A 105 4.81 -12.00 3.91
CA ALA A 105 4.86 -12.85 2.73
C ALA A 105 3.50 -12.88 2.01
N PRO A 106 3.47 -13.24 0.73
CA PRO A 106 2.20 -13.39 0.01
C PRO A 106 1.25 -14.34 0.75
N LEU A 107 -0.05 -14.07 0.61
CA LEU A 107 -1.07 -14.94 1.17
C LEU A 107 -1.00 -16.31 0.50
N SER A 108 -1.37 -17.35 1.25
CA SER A 108 -1.45 -18.69 0.67
C SER A 108 -2.51 -18.71 -0.43
N VAL A 109 -2.36 -19.64 -1.36
CA VAL A 109 -3.23 -19.73 -2.54
C VAL A 109 -4.70 -19.83 -2.16
N GLU A 110 -5.01 -20.53 -1.06
CA GLU A 110 -6.38 -20.71 -0.60
C GLU A 110 -7.07 -19.41 -0.21
N LEU A 111 -6.28 -18.40 0.20
CA LEU A 111 -6.84 -17.13 0.62
C LEU A 111 -7.03 -16.14 -0.53
N VAL A 112 -6.48 -16.46 -1.71
CA VAL A 112 -6.60 -15.58 -2.87
C VAL A 112 -7.83 -15.97 -3.67
N THR A 113 -8.70 -14.99 -3.91
CA THR A 113 -9.90 -15.17 -4.70
C THR A 113 -9.91 -14.11 -5.78
N PRO A 114 -9.28 -14.36 -6.92
CA PRO A 114 -9.25 -13.40 -8.02
C PRO A 114 -10.66 -13.08 -8.51
N ALA A 115 -10.88 -11.80 -8.78
CA ALA A 115 -12.18 -11.36 -9.28
C ALA A 115 -12.32 -11.69 -10.76
#